data_337d1d78ae04d4b81bad915327151f86
#
_entry.id   337d1d78ae04d4b81bad915327151f86
#
_cell.length_a   1.000
_cell.length_b   1.000
_cell.length_c   1.000
_cell.angle_alpha   90.00
_cell.angle_beta   90.00
_cell.angle_gamma   90.00
#
_symmetry.space_group_name_H-M   'P 1'
#
loop_
_entity.id
_entity.type
_entity.pdbx_description
1 polymer ?
#
loop_
_entity_poly.entity_id
_entity_poly.type
_entity_poly.pdbx_seq_one_letter_code
_entity_poly.pdbx_strand_id
1 'polypeptide(L)'
;YNLQKNLVTGLVAEAKQLMADGKTEEGGIKLYRAHKGLPKYKPLIKFLSEQGIKAQMQKTENIYMQDNNRRMPEITDDLFFVIDEKLNSVELTDKGHEALSKYFNEDGFFVMPDIGAEVAEIEKGEGTVEEKAQKRDALINDYAVKSERVHTVHQLLKAYAMFEKDIEYVVMDNKVKIVDEQTGRILDGRRYSDGLHQAIEAKERVKVEAATQTFATITLQNYFRMYHKLAGMTGTAETEA
;
A
#
# COMPACT_ATOMS: atom_id res chain seq x y z
N TYR A 1 -4.52 10.91 -2.95
CA TYR A 1 -5.06 10.75 -1.59
C TYR A 1 -6.17 11.77 -1.28
N ASN A 2 -5.93 13.07 -1.46
CA ASN A 2 -6.94 14.09 -1.14
C ASN A 2 -8.24 13.92 -1.94
N LEU A 3 -8.17 13.55 -3.21
CA LEU A 3 -9.35 13.25 -4.02
C LEU A 3 -10.17 12.10 -3.41
N GLN A 4 -9.49 11.02 -3.03
CA GLN A 4 -10.12 9.89 -2.35
C GLN A 4 -10.75 10.30 -1.01
N LYS A 5 -10.04 11.09 -0.21
CA LYS A 5 -10.55 11.58 1.07
C LYS A 5 -11.82 12.42 0.91
N ASN A 6 -11.86 13.29 -0.08
CA ASN A 6 -13.05 14.09 -0.38
C ASN A 6 -14.22 13.21 -0.81
N LEU A 7 -13.96 12.23 -1.68
CA LEU A 7 -14.95 11.24 -2.11
C LEU A 7 -15.51 10.46 -0.92
N VAL A 8 -14.64 9.91 -0.08
CA VAL A 8 -15.05 9.14 1.11
C VAL A 8 -15.81 10.00 2.11
N THR A 9 -15.46 11.28 2.27
CA THR A 9 -16.21 12.21 3.10
C THR A 9 -17.66 12.37 2.61
N GLY A 10 -17.86 12.51 1.30
CA GLY A 10 -19.18 12.54 0.67
C GLY A 10 -19.96 11.23 0.88
N LEU A 11 -19.29 10.09 0.65
CA LEU A 11 -19.91 8.76 0.83
C LEU A 11 -20.39 8.53 2.26
N VAL A 12 -19.61 8.94 3.26
CA VAL A 12 -20.02 8.83 4.68
C VAL A 12 -21.23 9.72 4.99
N ALA A 13 -21.27 10.94 4.44
CA ALA A 13 -22.42 11.84 4.63
C ALA A 13 -23.69 11.28 3.96
N GLU A 14 -23.57 10.78 2.72
CA GLU A 14 -24.66 10.13 2.00
C GLU A 14 -25.17 8.87 2.72
N ALA A 15 -24.24 8.04 3.22
CA ALA A 15 -24.60 6.85 3.99
C ALA A 15 -25.39 7.19 5.24
N LYS A 16 -24.99 8.22 5.98
CA LYS A 16 -25.72 8.70 7.16
C LYS A 16 -27.14 9.14 6.83
N GLN A 17 -27.31 9.91 5.75
CA GLN A 17 -28.62 10.37 5.31
C GLN A 17 -29.51 9.20 4.90
N LEU A 18 -28.98 8.27 4.06
CA LEU A 18 -29.72 7.09 3.61
C LEU A 18 -30.14 6.19 4.77
N MET A 19 -29.28 5.99 5.76
CA MET A 19 -29.62 5.23 6.96
C MET A 19 -30.72 5.91 7.78
N ALA A 20 -30.67 7.24 7.92
CA ALA A 20 -31.71 8.01 8.63
C ALA A 20 -33.06 7.95 7.90
N ASP A 21 -33.05 7.89 6.57
CA ASP A 21 -34.26 7.78 5.73
C ASP A 21 -34.78 6.31 5.63
N GLY A 22 -34.17 5.38 6.35
CA GLY A 22 -34.54 3.96 6.33
C GLY A 22 -34.08 3.17 5.12
N LYS A 23 -33.30 3.77 4.21
CA LYS A 23 -32.72 3.13 3.01
C LYS A 23 -31.41 2.41 3.36
N THR A 24 -31.53 1.39 4.21
CA THR A 24 -30.38 0.73 4.83
C THR A 24 -29.50 -0.03 3.82
N GLU A 25 -30.06 -0.56 2.74
CA GLU A 25 -29.28 -1.27 1.71
C GLU A 25 -28.43 -0.30 0.89
N GLU A 26 -29.03 0.79 0.40
CA GLU A 26 -28.30 1.84 -0.34
C GLU A 26 -27.22 2.49 0.55
N GLY A 27 -27.56 2.80 1.81
CA GLY A 27 -26.63 3.32 2.80
C GLY A 27 -25.48 2.35 3.08
N GLY A 28 -25.76 1.04 3.13
CA GLY A 28 -24.78 -0.03 3.29
C GLY A 28 -23.76 -0.08 2.15
N ILE A 29 -24.20 0.12 0.90
CA ILE A 29 -23.33 0.19 -0.28
C ILE A 29 -22.35 1.37 -0.17
N LYS A 30 -22.87 2.57 0.15
CA LYS A 30 -22.04 3.77 0.33
C LYS A 30 -21.04 3.61 1.45
N LEU A 31 -21.46 3.00 2.56
CA LEU A 31 -20.63 2.74 3.71
C LEU A 31 -19.52 1.73 3.41
N TYR A 32 -19.83 0.64 2.71
CA TYR A 32 -18.85 -0.37 2.31
C TYR A 32 -17.85 0.19 1.30
N ARG A 33 -18.31 0.98 0.33
CA ARG A 33 -17.43 1.71 -0.59
C ARG A 33 -16.48 2.65 0.16
N ALA A 34 -16.98 3.43 1.10
CA ALA A 34 -16.16 4.30 1.94
C ALA A 34 -15.09 3.51 2.73
N HIS A 35 -15.47 2.35 3.26
CA HIS A 35 -14.57 1.46 3.99
C HIS A 35 -13.48 0.86 3.09
N LYS A 36 -13.82 0.44 1.87
CA LYS A 36 -12.82 -0.02 0.88
C LYS A 36 -11.86 1.09 0.45
N GLY A 37 -12.32 2.33 0.44
CA GLY A 37 -11.51 3.49 0.06
C GLY A 37 -10.55 4.00 1.14
N LEU A 38 -11.04 4.19 2.37
CA LEU A 38 -10.25 4.68 3.51
C LEU A 38 -10.80 4.09 4.82
N PRO A 39 -10.44 2.86 5.19
CA PRO A 39 -10.97 2.19 6.38
C PRO A 39 -10.60 2.90 7.68
N LYS A 40 -9.43 3.53 7.77
CA LYS A 40 -8.95 4.28 8.94
C LYS A 40 -9.47 5.74 9.02
N TYR A 41 -10.42 6.13 8.16
CA TYR A 41 -10.98 7.49 8.18
C TYR A 41 -11.82 7.73 9.44
N LYS A 42 -11.39 8.66 10.31
CA LYS A 42 -11.97 8.89 11.64
C LYS A 42 -13.50 9.08 11.64
N PRO A 43 -14.11 9.91 10.74
CA PRO A 43 -15.56 10.03 10.67
C PRO A 43 -16.28 8.73 10.29
N LEU A 44 -15.67 7.89 9.46
CA LEU A 44 -16.19 6.57 9.12
C LEU A 44 -16.15 5.63 10.32
N ILE A 45 -15.01 5.56 11.02
CA ILE A 45 -14.87 4.73 12.24
C ILE A 45 -15.89 5.15 13.30
N LYS A 46 -16.06 6.46 13.50
CA LYS A 46 -17.06 6.98 14.43
C LYS A 46 -18.47 6.53 14.03
N PHE A 47 -18.83 6.59 12.76
CA PHE A 47 -20.13 6.15 12.29
C PHE A 47 -20.30 4.64 12.41
N LEU A 48 -19.28 3.84 12.13
CA LEU A 48 -19.31 2.39 12.30
C LEU A 48 -19.46 1.95 13.78
N SER A 49 -19.12 2.81 14.73
CA SER A 49 -19.33 2.53 16.16
C SER A 49 -20.77 2.73 16.63
N GLU A 50 -21.63 3.35 15.82
CA GLU A 50 -23.06 3.49 16.12
C GLU A 50 -23.78 2.14 16.00
N GLN A 51 -24.82 1.95 16.81
CA GLN A 51 -25.53 0.68 16.92
C GLN A 51 -26.11 0.23 15.56
N GLY A 52 -25.81 -0.99 15.16
CA GLY A 52 -26.34 -1.61 13.93
C GLY A 52 -25.63 -1.22 12.63
N ILE A 53 -24.88 -0.12 12.60
CA ILE A 53 -24.22 0.37 11.36
C ILE A 53 -23.15 -0.59 10.87
N LYS A 54 -22.29 -1.09 11.77
CA LYS A 54 -21.27 -2.08 11.43
C LYS A 54 -21.87 -3.38 10.90
N ALA A 55 -22.96 -3.84 11.51
CA ALA A 55 -23.67 -5.05 11.07
C ALA A 55 -24.25 -4.89 9.65
N GLN A 56 -24.79 -3.71 9.34
CA GLN A 56 -25.30 -3.41 8.01
C GLN A 56 -24.18 -3.37 6.96
N MET A 57 -23.03 -2.80 7.29
CA MET A 57 -21.86 -2.83 6.40
C MET A 57 -21.39 -4.26 6.14
N GLN A 58 -21.31 -5.10 7.19
CA GLN A 58 -20.92 -6.52 7.05
C GLN A 58 -21.92 -7.32 6.21
N LYS A 59 -23.22 -7.04 6.35
CA LYS A 59 -24.25 -7.65 5.48
C LYS A 59 -24.00 -7.29 4.02
N THR A 60 -23.71 -6.03 3.72
CA THR A 60 -23.37 -5.58 2.36
C THR A 60 -22.09 -6.24 1.87
N GLU A 61 -21.04 -6.26 2.69
CA GLU A 61 -19.78 -6.95 2.37
C GLU A 61 -20.03 -8.42 1.96
N ASN A 62 -20.78 -9.15 2.75
CA ASN A 62 -21.10 -10.56 2.47
C ASN A 62 -21.82 -10.73 1.13
N ILE A 63 -22.71 -9.83 0.74
CA ILE A 63 -23.40 -9.87 -0.55
C ILE A 63 -22.41 -9.69 -1.72
N TYR A 64 -21.49 -8.72 -1.60
CA TYR A 64 -20.53 -8.41 -2.67
C TYR A 64 -19.33 -9.36 -2.73
N MET A 65 -19.05 -10.07 -1.63
CA MET A 65 -18.02 -11.13 -1.60
C MET A 65 -18.51 -12.48 -2.15
N GLN A 66 -19.79 -12.65 -2.40
CA GLN A 66 -20.33 -13.85 -3.04
C GLN A 66 -19.81 -13.99 -4.48
N ASP A 67 -19.92 -15.20 -5.03
CA ASP A 67 -19.52 -15.51 -6.42
C ASP A 67 -18.09 -15.05 -6.78
N ASN A 68 -17.13 -15.31 -5.90
CA ASN A 68 -15.73 -14.94 -6.09
C ASN A 68 -15.53 -13.45 -6.36
N ASN A 69 -16.23 -12.58 -5.62
CA ASN A 69 -16.14 -11.13 -5.74
C ASN A 69 -16.55 -10.56 -7.11
N ARG A 70 -17.33 -11.30 -7.91
CA ARG A 70 -17.71 -10.89 -9.27
C ARG A 70 -18.37 -9.50 -9.31
N ARG A 71 -19.06 -9.12 -8.24
CA ARG A 71 -19.75 -7.84 -8.14
C ARG A 71 -18.91 -6.74 -7.43
N MET A 72 -17.69 -7.06 -7.02
CA MET A 72 -16.82 -6.09 -6.33
C MET A 72 -16.54 -4.82 -7.14
N PRO A 73 -16.40 -4.84 -8.49
CA PRO A 73 -16.26 -3.64 -9.30
C PRO A 73 -17.37 -2.60 -9.07
N GLU A 74 -18.61 -3.02 -8.82
CA GLU A 74 -19.73 -2.10 -8.50
C GLU A 74 -19.43 -1.22 -7.25
N ILE A 75 -18.59 -1.70 -6.34
CA ILE A 75 -18.15 -0.98 -5.14
C ILE A 75 -16.90 -0.16 -5.41
N THR A 76 -15.93 -0.72 -6.15
CA THR A 76 -14.55 -0.20 -6.23
C THR A 76 -14.30 0.75 -7.38
N ASP A 77 -15.05 0.66 -8.50
CA ASP A 77 -14.77 1.43 -9.72
C ASP A 77 -14.90 2.95 -9.55
N ASP A 78 -15.73 3.38 -8.61
CA ASP A 78 -15.86 4.81 -8.28
C ASP A 78 -14.71 5.37 -7.44
N LEU A 79 -13.91 4.51 -6.82
CA LEU A 79 -12.77 4.89 -5.99
C LEU A 79 -11.54 5.18 -6.86
N PHE A 80 -10.60 5.96 -6.36
CA PHE A 80 -9.30 6.18 -7.00
C PHE A 80 -8.29 5.08 -6.66
N PHE A 81 -8.42 4.51 -5.48
CA PHE A 81 -7.67 3.34 -5.04
C PHE A 81 -8.46 2.56 -4.01
N VAL A 82 -8.10 1.30 -3.83
CA VAL A 82 -8.73 0.37 -2.88
C VAL A 82 -7.68 -0.10 -1.88
N ILE A 83 -8.07 -0.16 -0.62
CA ILE A 83 -7.22 -0.68 0.46
C ILE A 83 -7.70 -2.07 0.85
N ASP A 84 -6.76 -3.01 0.89
CA ASP A 84 -6.95 -4.31 1.52
C ASP A 84 -6.12 -4.37 2.81
N GLU A 85 -6.80 -4.24 3.96
CA GLU A 85 -6.13 -4.26 5.26
C GLU A 85 -5.56 -5.64 5.58
N LYS A 86 -6.16 -6.73 5.08
CA LYS A 86 -5.69 -8.10 5.34
C LYS A 86 -4.39 -8.38 4.60
N LEU A 87 -4.29 -7.93 3.36
CA LEU A 87 -3.09 -8.07 2.53
C LEU A 87 -2.09 -6.93 2.75
N ASN A 88 -2.45 -5.93 3.54
CA ASN A 88 -1.66 -4.71 3.75
C ASN A 88 -1.24 -4.07 2.41
N SER A 89 -2.18 -4.02 1.47
CA SER A 89 -1.96 -3.51 0.11
C SER A 89 -2.88 -2.35 -0.24
N VAL A 90 -2.42 -1.53 -1.16
CA VAL A 90 -3.19 -0.44 -1.78
C VAL A 90 -3.08 -0.62 -3.29
N GLU A 91 -4.20 -0.68 -3.98
CA GLU A 91 -4.26 -0.87 -5.41
C GLU A 91 -4.98 0.31 -6.07
N LEU A 92 -4.39 0.85 -7.14
CA LEU A 92 -5.03 1.87 -7.96
C LEU A 92 -6.14 1.24 -8.80
N THR A 93 -7.26 1.95 -8.90
CA THR A 93 -8.32 1.64 -9.86
C THR A 93 -8.03 2.30 -11.21
N ASP A 94 -8.80 1.97 -12.25
CA ASP A 94 -8.69 2.64 -13.56
C ASP A 94 -8.88 4.16 -13.42
N LYS A 95 -9.84 4.58 -12.60
CA LYS A 95 -10.07 5.99 -12.27
C LYS A 95 -8.85 6.64 -11.59
N GLY A 96 -8.14 5.89 -10.74
CA GLY A 96 -6.90 6.33 -10.10
C GLY A 96 -5.78 6.49 -11.10
N HIS A 97 -5.63 5.55 -12.02
CA HIS A 97 -4.65 5.62 -13.12
C HIS A 97 -4.92 6.81 -14.03
N GLU A 98 -6.16 7.03 -14.44
CA GLU A 98 -6.54 8.19 -15.25
C GLU A 98 -6.25 9.53 -14.54
N ALA A 99 -6.57 9.63 -13.25
CA ALA A 99 -6.33 10.84 -12.48
C ALA A 99 -4.85 11.17 -12.37
N LEU A 100 -3.99 10.16 -12.22
CA LEU A 100 -2.54 10.34 -12.16
C LEU A 100 -1.96 10.67 -13.55
N SER A 101 -2.40 9.99 -14.61
CA SER A 101 -1.99 10.29 -15.99
C SER A 101 -2.31 11.74 -16.38
N LYS A 102 -3.51 12.22 -16.03
CA LYS A 102 -3.88 13.62 -16.20
C LYS A 102 -3.02 14.59 -15.39
N TYR A 103 -2.70 14.24 -14.15
CA TYR A 103 -1.87 15.09 -13.30
C TYR A 103 -0.45 15.24 -13.83
N PHE A 104 0.15 14.16 -14.33
CA PHE A 104 1.50 14.18 -14.89
C PHE A 104 1.52 14.60 -16.36
N ASN A 105 0.36 14.78 -17.00
CA ASN A 105 0.21 15.07 -18.43
C ASN A 105 1.00 14.09 -19.32
N GLU A 106 1.03 12.83 -18.92
CA GLU A 106 1.74 11.73 -19.57
C GLU A 106 0.76 10.57 -19.78
N ASP A 107 0.27 10.43 -21.02
CA ASP A 107 -0.58 9.31 -21.41
C ASP A 107 0.23 8.01 -21.31
N GLY A 108 -0.33 7.01 -20.64
CA GLY A 108 0.37 5.73 -20.46
C GLY A 108 1.41 5.70 -19.36
N PHE A 109 1.41 6.67 -18.42
CA PHE A 109 2.31 6.69 -17.25
C PHE A 109 2.40 5.35 -16.50
N PHE A 110 1.29 4.62 -16.43
CA PHE A 110 1.18 3.31 -15.79
C PHE A 110 1.12 2.14 -16.78
N VAL A 111 1.22 2.40 -18.08
CA VAL A 111 1.22 1.34 -19.09
C VAL A 111 2.63 0.76 -19.15
N MET A 112 2.76 -0.47 -18.64
CA MET A 112 4.01 -1.20 -18.71
C MET A 112 4.15 -1.81 -20.11
N PRO A 113 5.31 -1.65 -20.79
CA PRO A 113 5.56 -2.32 -22.05
C PRO A 113 5.56 -3.84 -21.88
N ASP A 114 4.97 -4.55 -22.81
CA ASP A 114 5.08 -6.01 -22.87
C ASP A 114 6.47 -6.38 -23.42
N ILE A 115 7.44 -6.52 -22.51
CA ILE A 115 8.84 -6.84 -22.87
C ILE A 115 8.90 -8.07 -23.76
N GLY A 116 8.10 -9.11 -23.49
CA GLY A 116 8.12 -10.36 -24.25
C GLY A 116 7.70 -10.15 -25.70
N ALA A 117 6.60 -9.46 -25.92
CA ALA A 117 6.10 -9.16 -27.27
C ALA A 117 7.03 -8.19 -28.00
N GLU A 118 7.44 -7.10 -27.35
CA GLU A 118 8.28 -6.07 -27.98
C GLU A 118 9.70 -6.57 -28.31
N VAL A 119 10.31 -7.38 -27.43
CA VAL A 119 11.60 -8.03 -27.74
C VAL A 119 11.46 -8.98 -28.92
N ALA A 120 10.38 -9.77 -28.97
CA ALA A 120 10.14 -10.67 -30.11
C ALA A 120 9.94 -9.91 -31.43
N GLU A 121 9.33 -8.73 -31.39
CA GLU A 121 9.22 -7.84 -32.56
C GLU A 121 10.57 -7.25 -32.97
N ILE A 122 11.38 -6.82 -32.02
CA ILE A 122 12.74 -6.32 -32.28
C ILE A 122 13.60 -7.41 -32.92
N GLU A 123 13.52 -8.65 -32.43
CA GLU A 123 14.28 -9.78 -32.98
C GLU A 123 13.88 -10.17 -34.39
N LYS A 124 12.55 -10.10 -34.69
CA LYS A 124 12.00 -10.39 -36.03
C LYS A 124 12.21 -9.23 -37.01
N GLY A 125 12.37 -8.00 -36.52
CA GLY A 125 12.53 -6.81 -37.35
C GLY A 125 13.83 -6.81 -38.14
N GLU A 126 13.94 -5.91 -39.11
CA GLU A 126 15.16 -5.66 -39.87
C GLU A 126 16.16 -4.83 -39.04
N GLY A 127 17.44 -5.10 -39.20
CA GLY A 127 18.53 -4.36 -38.56
C GLY A 127 19.74 -5.24 -38.21
N THR A 128 20.86 -4.58 -37.91
CA THR A 128 22.09 -5.27 -37.46
C THR A 128 21.93 -5.82 -36.05
N VAL A 129 22.75 -6.76 -35.65
CA VAL A 129 22.77 -7.32 -34.28
C VAL A 129 22.97 -6.21 -33.22
N GLU A 130 23.80 -5.22 -33.55
CA GLU A 130 24.11 -4.09 -32.68
C GLU A 130 22.89 -3.16 -32.51
N GLU A 131 22.18 -2.87 -33.61
CA GLU A 131 20.96 -2.05 -33.58
C GLU A 131 19.82 -2.73 -32.77
N LYS A 132 19.67 -4.04 -32.92
CA LYS A 132 18.71 -4.82 -32.16
C LYS A 132 19.05 -4.86 -30.67
N ALA A 133 20.33 -4.99 -30.33
CA ALA A 133 20.78 -4.92 -28.95
C ALA A 133 20.49 -3.56 -28.31
N GLN A 134 20.79 -2.46 -29.01
CA GLN A 134 20.51 -1.11 -28.53
C GLN A 134 19.01 -0.86 -28.30
N LYS A 135 18.14 -1.32 -29.21
CA LYS A 135 16.69 -1.22 -29.06
C LYS A 135 16.17 -2.01 -27.86
N ARG A 136 16.70 -3.22 -27.66
CA ARG A 136 16.35 -4.04 -26.51
C ARG A 136 16.81 -3.42 -25.20
N ASP A 137 18.01 -2.87 -25.14
CA ASP A 137 18.53 -2.21 -23.94
C ASP A 137 17.73 -0.94 -23.63
N ALA A 138 17.32 -0.17 -24.63
CA ALA A 138 16.45 0.99 -24.47
C ALA A 138 15.07 0.58 -23.91
N LEU A 139 14.48 -0.50 -24.43
CA LEU A 139 13.20 -1.05 -23.94
C LEU A 139 13.29 -1.50 -22.47
N ILE A 140 14.35 -2.24 -22.13
CA ILE A 140 14.57 -2.70 -20.75
C ILE A 140 14.75 -1.51 -19.80
N ASN A 141 15.47 -0.48 -20.23
CA ASN A 141 15.66 0.72 -19.44
C ASN A 141 14.34 1.50 -19.24
N ASP A 142 13.54 1.65 -20.29
CA ASP A 142 12.20 2.27 -20.20
C ASP A 142 11.29 1.50 -19.24
N TYR A 143 11.28 0.18 -19.33
CA TYR A 143 10.55 -0.68 -18.41
C TYR A 143 11.02 -0.49 -16.96
N ALA A 144 12.33 -0.47 -16.72
CA ALA A 144 12.88 -0.28 -15.38
C ALA A 144 12.45 1.06 -14.77
N VAL A 145 12.53 2.14 -15.54
CA VAL A 145 12.09 3.49 -15.11
C VAL A 145 10.59 3.53 -14.81
N LYS A 146 9.76 2.96 -15.67
CA LYS A 146 8.30 2.90 -15.46
C LYS A 146 7.93 2.05 -14.26
N SER A 147 8.58 0.89 -14.11
CA SER A 147 8.38 0.00 -12.96
C SER A 147 8.72 0.69 -11.63
N GLU A 148 9.83 1.41 -11.58
CA GLU A 148 10.23 2.17 -10.40
C GLU A 148 9.23 3.29 -10.08
N ARG A 149 8.71 4.00 -11.08
CA ARG A 149 7.67 5.02 -10.91
C ARG A 149 6.39 4.44 -10.33
N VAL A 150 5.90 3.33 -10.88
CA VAL A 150 4.70 2.62 -10.39
C VAL A 150 4.91 2.18 -8.95
N HIS A 151 6.05 1.57 -8.65
CA HIS A 151 6.40 1.15 -7.30
C HIS A 151 6.42 2.34 -6.32
N THR A 152 7.04 3.44 -6.70
CA THR A 152 7.09 4.67 -5.89
C THR A 152 5.70 5.21 -5.58
N VAL A 153 4.81 5.25 -6.57
CA VAL A 153 3.41 5.69 -6.37
C VAL A 153 2.69 4.76 -5.39
N HIS A 154 2.85 3.45 -5.51
CA HIS A 154 2.28 2.49 -4.58
C HIS A 154 2.78 2.70 -3.15
N GLN A 155 4.09 2.91 -2.95
CA GLN A 155 4.66 3.17 -1.62
C GLN A 155 4.17 4.50 -1.04
N LEU A 156 4.06 5.54 -1.86
CA LEU A 156 3.50 6.83 -1.43
C LEU A 156 2.02 6.68 -1.04
N LEU A 157 1.21 6.00 -1.85
CA LEU A 157 -0.20 5.74 -1.50
C LEU A 157 -0.32 4.97 -0.19
N LYS A 158 0.51 3.94 -0.01
CA LYS A 158 0.56 3.15 1.23
C LYS A 158 0.94 4.03 2.43
N ALA A 159 1.95 4.88 2.29
CA ALA A 159 2.37 5.81 3.34
C ALA A 159 1.25 6.78 3.75
N TYR A 160 0.49 7.32 2.78
CA TYR A 160 -0.60 8.25 3.05
C TYR A 160 -1.88 7.59 3.56
N ALA A 161 -2.20 6.39 3.08
CA ALA A 161 -3.48 5.75 3.33
C ALA A 161 -3.48 4.81 4.53
N MET A 162 -2.33 4.21 4.88
CA MET A 162 -2.24 3.14 5.85
C MET A 162 -1.36 3.45 7.06
N PHE A 163 -0.47 4.46 6.96
CA PHE A 163 0.44 4.82 8.03
C PHE A 163 0.08 6.18 8.61
N GLU A 164 -0.22 6.23 9.89
CA GLU A 164 -0.62 7.45 10.61
C GLU A 164 0.48 7.86 11.59
N LYS A 165 0.79 9.15 11.62
CA LYS A 165 1.75 9.72 12.57
C LYS A 165 1.22 9.54 13.99
N ASP A 166 2.13 9.26 14.92
CA ASP A 166 1.89 9.02 16.34
C ASP A 166 1.13 7.69 16.63
N ILE A 167 1.00 6.83 15.61
CA ILE A 167 0.48 5.46 15.72
C ILE A 167 1.54 4.47 15.21
N GLU A 168 1.77 4.38 13.92
CA GLU A 168 2.75 3.47 13.32
C GLU A 168 4.17 4.05 13.31
N TYR A 169 4.32 5.37 13.38
CA TYR A 169 5.62 6.06 13.44
C TYR A 169 5.52 7.41 14.14
N VAL A 170 6.67 7.92 14.58
CA VAL A 170 6.83 9.27 15.11
C VAL A 170 7.89 10.04 14.32
N VAL A 171 7.83 11.36 14.39
CA VAL A 171 8.87 12.23 13.83
C VAL A 171 9.63 12.88 14.98
N MET A 172 10.90 12.52 15.13
CA MET A 172 11.79 13.05 16.15
C MET A 172 13.14 13.41 15.51
N ASP A 173 13.72 14.54 15.90
CA ASP A 173 15.01 15.02 15.40
C ASP A 173 15.06 15.06 13.85
N ASN A 174 13.96 15.48 13.23
CA ASN A 174 13.78 15.51 11.78
C ASN A 174 13.95 14.14 11.07
N LYS A 175 13.66 13.06 11.78
CA LYS A 175 13.69 11.67 11.30
C LYS A 175 12.40 10.94 11.63
N VAL A 176 12.01 10.05 10.73
CA VAL A 176 10.92 9.10 10.96
C VAL A 176 11.47 7.92 11.77
N LYS A 177 10.80 7.59 12.85
CA LYS A 177 11.12 6.43 13.70
C LYS A 177 9.88 5.54 13.82
N ILE A 178 10.07 4.23 13.64
CA ILE A 178 8.99 3.24 13.74
C ILE A 178 8.55 3.10 15.19
N VAL A 179 7.24 2.99 15.40
CA VAL A 179 6.64 2.62 16.68
C VAL A 179 6.15 1.18 16.58
N ASP A 180 6.51 0.37 17.57
CA ASP A 180 5.98 -0.99 17.69
C ASP A 180 4.52 -0.92 18.17
N GLU A 181 3.61 -1.40 17.35
CA GLU A 181 2.16 -1.34 17.62
C GLU A 181 1.75 -2.08 18.89
N GLN A 182 2.49 -3.12 19.28
CA GLN A 182 2.15 -3.94 20.46
C GLN A 182 2.68 -3.33 21.76
N THR A 183 3.88 -2.76 21.73
CA THR A 183 4.55 -2.25 22.92
C THR A 183 4.56 -0.73 23.03
N GLY A 184 4.25 -0.03 21.95
CA GLY A 184 4.34 1.43 21.85
C GLY A 184 5.79 1.96 21.91
N ARG A 185 6.78 1.08 21.81
CA ARG A 185 8.20 1.46 21.88
C ARG A 185 8.71 1.96 20.54
N ILE A 186 9.58 2.94 20.58
CA ILE A 186 10.30 3.41 19.40
C ILE A 186 11.39 2.41 19.06
N LEU A 187 11.40 1.94 17.80
CA LEU A 187 12.39 1.01 17.29
C LEU A 187 13.53 1.80 16.63
N ASP A 188 14.51 2.20 17.42
CA ASP A 188 15.67 2.93 16.91
C ASP A 188 16.47 2.11 15.90
N GLY A 189 16.89 2.76 14.81
CA GLY A 189 17.69 2.16 13.74
C GLY A 189 16.94 1.24 12.79
N ARG A 190 15.67 0.92 13.05
CA ARG A 190 14.83 0.18 12.09
C ARG A 190 14.17 1.08 11.08
N ARG A 191 14.06 0.57 9.86
CA ARG A 191 13.40 1.25 8.74
C ARG A 191 12.45 0.29 8.04
N TYR A 192 11.33 0.81 7.52
CA TYR A 192 10.48 0.03 6.62
C TYR A 192 11.24 -0.28 5.32
N SER A 193 11.00 -1.46 4.77
CA SER A 193 11.59 -1.93 3.51
C SER A 193 10.92 -1.30 2.27
N ASP A 194 11.47 -1.64 1.11
CA ASP A 194 10.89 -1.41 -0.21
C ASP A 194 10.52 0.04 -0.55
N GLY A 195 11.23 1.01 0.02
CA GLY A 195 10.98 2.43 -0.22
C GLY A 195 9.85 3.04 0.61
N LEU A 196 9.15 2.25 1.44
CA LEU A 196 8.06 2.76 2.28
C LEU A 196 8.56 3.78 3.31
N HIS A 197 9.73 3.55 3.91
CA HIS A 197 10.29 4.50 4.87
C HIS A 197 10.57 5.86 4.22
N GLN A 198 11.17 5.85 3.04
CA GLN A 198 11.41 7.05 2.23
C GLN A 198 10.09 7.74 1.84
N ALA A 199 9.05 6.97 1.51
CA ALA A 199 7.73 7.51 1.21
C ALA A 199 7.11 8.22 2.44
N ILE A 200 7.29 7.68 3.64
CA ILE A 200 6.84 8.32 4.89
C ILE A 200 7.69 9.57 5.19
N GLU A 201 9.00 9.52 5.00
CA GLU A 201 9.88 10.69 5.13
C GLU A 201 9.45 11.83 4.19
N ALA A 202 9.14 11.50 2.93
CA ALA A 202 8.61 12.47 1.96
C ALA A 202 7.23 13.02 2.37
N LYS A 203 6.32 12.17 2.86
CA LYS A 203 5.02 12.58 3.39
C LYS A 203 5.15 13.58 4.53
N GLU A 204 6.08 13.36 5.45
CA GLU A 204 6.32 14.23 6.62
C GLU A 204 7.23 15.41 6.31
N ARG A 205 7.72 15.53 5.06
CA ARG A 205 8.63 16.59 4.61
C ARG A 205 9.92 16.67 5.42
N VAL A 206 10.38 15.55 5.91
CA VAL A 206 11.71 15.42 6.53
C VAL A 206 12.74 14.99 5.48
N LYS A 207 14.02 15.00 5.85
CA LYS A 207 15.08 14.57 4.94
C LYS A 207 14.88 13.10 4.57
N VAL A 208 14.77 12.81 3.27
CA VAL A 208 14.73 11.44 2.76
C VAL A 208 16.15 10.88 2.81
N GLU A 209 16.33 9.81 3.58
CA GLU A 209 17.63 9.13 3.70
C GLU A 209 17.74 8.01 2.65
N ALA A 210 18.97 7.70 2.26
CA ALA A 210 19.25 6.61 1.32
C ALA A 210 18.75 5.25 1.87
N ALA A 211 18.41 4.34 0.98
CA ALA A 211 18.09 2.97 1.35
C ALA A 211 19.29 2.30 2.04
N THR A 212 19.02 1.57 3.11
CA THR A 212 20.04 0.73 3.75
C THR A 212 20.28 -0.49 2.90
N GLN A 213 21.53 -0.76 2.56
CA GLN A 213 21.95 -1.98 1.87
C GLN A 213 22.45 -3.00 2.88
N THR A 214 21.89 -4.19 2.84
CA THR A 214 22.40 -5.32 3.62
C THR A 214 23.63 -5.88 2.92
N PHE A 215 24.80 -5.74 3.52
CA PHE A 215 26.05 -6.27 2.97
C PHE A 215 26.20 -7.78 3.16
N ALA A 216 25.71 -8.29 4.28
CA ALA A 216 25.78 -9.71 4.61
C ALA A 216 24.72 -10.09 5.64
N THR A 217 24.28 -11.32 5.57
CA THR A 217 23.41 -11.94 6.58
C THR A 217 24.09 -13.17 7.17
N ILE A 218 23.84 -13.43 8.45
CA ILE A 218 24.32 -14.62 9.13
C ILE A 218 23.16 -15.24 9.90
N THR A 219 23.04 -16.55 9.91
CA THR A 219 22.06 -17.24 10.76
C THR A 219 22.47 -17.15 12.23
N LEU A 220 21.49 -17.19 13.13
CA LEU A 220 21.73 -17.12 14.58
C LEU A 220 22.70 -18.23 15.02
N GLN A 221 22.53 -19.44 14.50
CA GLN A 221 23.41 -20.57 14.83
C GLN A 221 24.87 -20.30 14.42
N ASN A 222 25.11 -19.77 13.25
CA ASN A 222 26.46 -19.46 12.78
C ASN A 222 27.04 -18.26 13.55
N TYR A 223 26.21 -17.26 13.89
CA TYR A 223 26.64 -16.15 14.72
C TYR A 223 27.14 -16.63 16.09
N PHE A 224 26.39 -17.49 16.78
CA PHE A 224 26.83 -18.02 18.08
C PHE A 224 28.03 -18.94 17.99
N ARG A 225 28.25 -19.63 16.87
CA ARG A 225 29.45 -20.45 16.64
C ARG A 225 30.75 -19.63 16.50
N MET A 226 30.66 -18.33 16.30
CA MET A 226 31.82 -17.45 16.25
C MET A 226 32.44 -17.19 17.63
N TYR A 227 31.72 -17.49 18.70
CA TYR A 227 32.20 -17.27 20.07
C TYR A 227 32.83 -18.54 20.65
N HIS A 228 34.04 -18.43 21.19
CA HIS A 228 34.74 -19.54 21.87
C HIS A 228 34.09 -19.90 23.22
N LYS A 229 33.46 -18.94 23.87
CA LYS A 229 32.68 -19.13 25.11
C LYS A 229 31.30 -18.51 24.92
N LEU A 230 30.26 -19.30 25.16
CA LEU A 230 28.88 -18.87 25.13
C LEU A 230 28.24 -19.23 26.47
N ALA A 231 27.56 -18.25 27.08
CA ALA A 231 26.80 -18.48 28.32
C ALA A 231 25.45 -17.78 28.18
N GLY A 232 24.40 -18.37 28.70
CA GLY A 232 23.05 -17.81 28.70
C GLY A 232 22.41 -17.96 30.07
N MET A 233 21.45 -17.11 30.37
CA MET A 233 20.61 -17.22 31.57
C MET A 233 19.14 -17.24 31.11
N THR A 234 18.38 -18.18 31.66
CA THR A 234 16.97 -18.29 31.47
C THR A 234 16.30 -18.79 32.74
N GLY A 235 15.11 -18.26 33.05
CA GLY A 235 14.32 -18.73 34.18
C GLY A 235 13.59 -20.04 33.94
N THR A 236 13.57 -20.55 32.69
CA THR A 236 12.80 -21.73 32.28
C THR A 236 13.67 -22.90 31.80
N ALA A 237 14.99 -22.80 31.88
CA ALA A 237 15.91 -23.83 31.36
C ALA A 237 15.71 -25.21 32.01
N GLU A 238 15.30 -25.26 33.28
CA GLU A 238 15.08 -26.51 34.01
C GLU A 238 13.86 -27.30 33.49
N THR A 239 12.90 -26.64 32.91
CA THR A 239 11.67 -27.29 32.42
C THR A 239 11.79 -27.87 31.01
N GLU A 240 12.85 -27.50 30.27
CA GLU A 240 13.07 -27.91 28.87
C GLU A 240 14.46 -28.57 28.64
N ALA A 241 15.13 -28.97 29.70
CA ALA A 241 16.45 -29.62 29.65
C ALA A 241 16.38 -31.12 29.33
#